data_93d227f3f56e22faf0fd9e426b505b30
#
_entry.id   93d227f3f56e22faf0fd9e426b505b30
#
_cell.length_a   1.000
_cell.length_b   1.000
_cell.length_c   1.000
_cell.angle_alpha   90.00
_cell.angle_beta   90.00
_cell.angle_gamma   90.00
#
_symmetry.space_group_name_H-M   'P 1'
#
loop_
_entity.id
_entity.type
_entity.pdbx_description
1 polymer ?
#
loop_
_entity_poly.entity_id
_entity_poly.type
_entity_poly.pdbx_seq_one_letter_code
_entity_poly.pdbx_strand_id
1 'polypeptide(L)'
;QSTTLAVDEVNRYADEEMDGAVTSSTLIGVASITIEVNNLIVNSQWQSLGFALLFTVVTLALVFRDVRYALLTTLPVGFTVMMQWLAMDGLDVDLSLITVMIGSILVGVGVDVSIHIANRLKEQGGTIEAIQTACASTGLSLFEATTVTAGGLTCAYLIPIEAIKPFITVIILLLLVAAISALILLPAIFTAMIKANLGLTGGVSTMVKTAGLRRAIARDEAD
;
A
#
# COMPACT_ATOMS: atom_id res chain seq x y z
N GLN A 1 15.57 -22.39 4.64
CA GLN A 1 15.08 -23.75 4.30
C GLN A 1 16.00 -24.85 4.86
N SER A 2 17.33 -24.74 4.77
CA SER A 2 18.28 -25.75 5.30
C SER A 2 18.26 -25.83 6.83
N THR A 3 18.06 -24.74 7.52
CA THR A 3 18.04 -24.67 9.00
C THR A 3 16.75 -25.26 9.59
N THR A 4 15.61 -25.07 8.93
CA THR A 4 14.32 -25.68 9.32
C THR A 4 14.37 -27.21 9.20
N LEU A 5 14.90 -27.71 8.09
CA LEU A 5 15.06 -29.15 7.88
C LEU A 5 15.97 -29.79 8.91
N ALA A 6 17.06 -29.09 9.29
CA ALA A 6 17.98 -29.62 10.33
C ALA A 6 17.34 -29.64 11.73
N VAL A 7 16.52 -28.66 12.08
CA VAL A 7 15.80 -28.62 13.37
C VAL A 7 14.70 -29.69 13.42
N ASP A 8 13.96 -29.90 12.33
CA ASP A 8 12.93 -30.93 12.25
C ASP A 8 13.55 -32.32 12.31
N GLU A 9 14.73 -32.54 11.72
CA GLU A 9 15.45 -33.79 11.74
C GLU A 9 16.00 -34.11 13.15
N VAL A 10 16.55 -33.11 13.84
CA VAL A 10 17.02 -33.26 15.24
C VAL A 10 15.86 -33.53 16.21
N ASN A 11 14.71 -32.81 16.03
CA ASN A 11 13.51 -33.08 16.85
C ASN A 11 12.98 -34.50 16.62
N ARG A 12 12.99 -35.00 15.38
CA ARG A 12 12.58 -36.36 15.06
C ARG A 12 13.51 -37.40 15.68
N TYR A 13 14.83 -37.20 15.64
CA TYR A 13 15.81 -38.08 16.33
C TYR A 13 15.61 -38.06 17.83
N ALA A 14 15.31 -36.90 18.43
CA ALA A 14 15.05 -36.80 19.86
C ALA A 14 13.79 -37.56 20.27
N ASP A 15 12.73 -37.51 19.46
CA ASP A 15 11.48 -38.23 19.70
C ASP A 15 11.60 -39.75 19.48
N GLU A 16 12.40 -40.19 18.49
CA GLU A 16 12.57 -41.64 18.18
C GLU A 16 13.52 -42.36 19.13
N GLU A 17 14.57 -41.73 19.64
CA GLU A 17 15.65 -42.42 20.38
C GLU A 17 15.57 -42.23 21.89
N MET A 18 14.75 -41.30 22.40
CA MET A 18 14.61 -40.98 23.82
C MET A 18 13.24 -41.38 24.39
N ASP A 19 12.69 -42.51 23.98
CA ASP A 19 11.38 -43.04 24.40
C ASP A 19 11.25 -43.09 25.93
N GLY A 20 10.51 -42.13 26.49
CA GLY A 20 10.01 -42.14 27.86
C GLY A 20 10.89 -41.52 28.96
N ALA A 21 12.07 -40.97 28.68
CA ALA A 21 12.96 -40.41 29.70
C ALA A 21 13.04 -38.89 29.73
N VAL A 22 12.59 -38.20 28.68
CA VAL A 22 12.62 -36.71 28.59
C VAL A 22 11.29 -36.21 28.08
N THR A 23 10.53 -35.57 28.95
CA THR A 23 9.38 -34.78 28.58
C THR A 23 9.89 -33.65 27.69
N SER A 24 9.61 -33.70 26.37
CA SER A 24 9.81 -32.66 25.35
C SER A 24 10.82 -31.56 25.74
N SER A 25 12.12 -31.86 25.61
CA SER A 25 13.09 -30.77 25.61
C SER A 25 12.96 -30.05 24.28
N THR A 26 12.13 -28.98 24.25
CA THR A 26 12.13 -28.02 23.16
C THR A 26 13.58 -27.61 22.94
N LEU A 27 14.12 -27.85 21.76
CA LEU A 27 15.51 -27.51 21.43
C LEU A 27 15.62 -25.96 21.58
N ILE A 28 16.05 -25.54 22.79
CA ILE A 28 16.25 -24.14 23.12
C ILE A 28 17.61 -23.74 22.55
N GLY A 29 17.62 -23.45 21.27
CA GLY A 29 18.80 -22.95 20.58
C GLY A 29 18.44 -21.64 19.87
N VAL A 30 19.45 -20.81 19.59
CA VAL A 30 19.28 -19.56 18.82
C VAL A 30 18.55 -19.84 17.50
N ALA A 31 18.75 -21.00 16.88
CA ALA A 31 18.10 -21.38 15.64
C ALA A 31 16.58 -21.58 15.77
N SER A 32 16.10 -22.26 16.82
CA SER A 32 14.65 -22.46 17.01
C SER A 32 13.94 -21.16 17.41
N ILE A 33 14.59 -20.33 18.23
CA ILE A 33 14.08 -19.00 18.56
C ILE A 33 13.97 -18.15 17.28
N THR A 34 14.98 -18.19 16.41
CA THR A 34 14.98 -17.43 15.16
C THR A 34 13.85 -17.87 14.22
N ILE A 35 13.59 -19.17 14.12
CA ILE A 35 12.49 -19.70 13.28
C ILE A 35 11.13 -19.28 13.84
N GLU A 36 10.94 -19.39 15.15
CA GLU A 36 9.68 -19.02 15.79
C GLU A 36 9.42 -17.50 15.68
N VAL A 37 10.43 -16.69 15.91
CA VAL A 37 10.38 -15.23 15.71
C VAL A 37 10.06 -14.91 14.25
N ASN A 38 10.66 -15.59 13.28
CA ASN A 38 10.38 -15.34 11.87
C ASN A 38 8.93 -15.67 11.50
N ASN A 39 8.38 -16.77 12.00
CA ASN A 39 6.97 -17.14 11.78
C ASN A 39 6.00 -16.14 12.42
N LEU A 40 6.32 -15.68 13.63
CA LEU A 40 5.54 -14.63 14.31
C LEU A 40 5.58 -13.29 13.54
N ILE A 41 6.73 -12.93 12.98
CA ILE A 41 6.92 -11.74 12.15
C ILE A 41 6.04 -11.80 10.92
N VAL A 42 6.07 -12.91 10.16
CA VAL A 42 5.26 -13.08 8.94
C VAL A 42 3.77 -13.00 9.26
N ASN A 43 3.32 -13.68 10.32
CA ASN A 43 1.92 -13.64 10.74
C ASN A 43 1.48 -12.23 11.17
N SER A 44 2.31 -11.53 11.93
CA SER A 44 2.06 -10.17 12.37
C SER A 44 2.01 -9.19 11.20
N GLN A 45 2.81 -9.41 10.15
CA GLN A 45 2.79 -8.58 8.93
C GLN A 45 1.44 -8.65 8.22
N TRP A 46 0.89 -9.85 8.02
CA TRP A 46 -0.42 -9.99 7.37
C TRP A 46 -1.54 -9.32 8.16
N GLN A 47 -1.51 -9.47 9.49
CA GLN A 47 -2.49 -8.80 10.35
C GLN A 47 -2.34 -7.28 10.28
N SER A 48 -1.12 -6.76 10.41
CA SER A 48 -0.83 -5.33 10.34
C SER A 48 -1.25 -4.71 9.00
N LEU A 49 -0.91 -5.36 7.88
CA LEU A 49 -1.33 -4.93 6.55
C LEU A 49 -2.85 -4.94 6.37
N GLY A 50 -3.51 -6.00 6.85
CA GLY A 50 -4.97 -6.11 6.81
C GLY A 50 -5.65 -4.97 7.57
N PHE A 51 -5.19 -4.68 8.80
CA PHE A 51 -5.69 -3.56 9.60
C PHE A 51 -5.38 -2.21 8.95
N ALA A 52 -4.18 -2.01 8.41
CA ALA A 52 -3.80 -0.77 7.73
C ALA A 52 -4.68 -0.50 6.51
N LEU A 53 -4.90 -1.50 5.66
CA LEU A 53 -5.79 -1.39 4.49
C LEU A 53 -7.25 -1.17 4.90
N LEU A 54 -7.75 -1.90 5.91
CA LEU A 54 -9.12 -1.73 6.42
C LEU A 54 -9.32 -0.29 6.93
N PHE A 55 -8.40 0.19 7.77
CA PHE A 55 -8.48 1.54 8.33
C PHE A 55 -8.40 2.61 7.25
N THR A 56 -7.57 2.39 6.24
CA THR A 56 -7.47 3.24 5.06
C THR A 56 -8.80 3.32 4.30
N VAL A 57 -9.41 2.17 4.00
CA VAL A 57 -10.72 2.14 3.31
C VAL A 57 -11.80 2.86 4.13
N VAL A 58 -11.85 2.63 5.44
CA VAL A 58 -12.80 3.30 6.34
C VAL A 58 -12.59 4.82 6.32
N THR A 59 -11.34 5.27 6.46
CA THR A 59 -11.00 6.71 6.42
C THR A 59 -11.38 7.33 5.09
N LEU A 60 -11.05 6.68 3.98
CA LEU A 60 -11.41 7.16 2.64
C LEU A 60 -12.92 7.16 2.42
N ALA A 61 -13.65 6.16 2.92
CA ALA A 61 -15.10 6.11 2.83
C ALA A 61 -15.76 7.27 3.59
N LEU A 62 -15.21 7.66 4.74
CA LEU A 62 -15.66 8.82 5.51
C LEU A 62 -15.36 10.13 4.76
N VAL A 63 -14.15 10.28 4.20
CA VAL A 63 -13.72 11.49 3.48
C VAL A 63 -14.51 11.66 2.19
N PHE A 64 -14.63 10.62 1.38
CA PHE A 64 -15.34 10.67 0.11
C PHE A 64 -16.86 10.51 0.24
N ARG A 65 -17.35 10.03 1.40
CA ARG A 65 -18.76 9.69 1.65
C ARG A 65 -19.32 8.69 0.63
N ASP A 66 -18.44 7.86 0.07
CA ASP A 66 -18.78 6.83 -0.91
C ASP A 66 -17.79 5.67 -0.78
N VAL A 67 -18.30 4.51 -0.35
CA VAL A 67 -17.48 3.31 -0.14
C VAL A 67 -16.90 2.78 -1.45
N ARG A 68 -17.62 2.92 -2.56
CA ARG A 68 -17.16 2.46 -3.87
C ARG A 68 -15.95 3.27 -4.32
N TYR A 69 -16.02 4.58 -4.13
CA TYR A 69 -14.92 5.49 -4.45
C TYR A 69 -13.69 5.22 -3.58
N ALA A 70 -13.90 4.99 -2.29
CA ALA A 70 -12.84 4.63 -1.36
C ALA A 70 -12.13 3.33 -1.75
N LEU A 71 -12.91 2.29 -2.08
CA LEU A 71 -12.36 0.99 -2.48
C LEU A 71 -11.50 1.10 -3.74
N LEU A 72 -11.98 1.83 -4.75
CA LEU A 72 -11.24 2.05 -5.99
C LEU A 72 -9.94 2.83 -5.78
N THR A 73 -9.99 3.85 -4.93
CA THR A 73 -8.81 4.66 -4.58
C THR A 73 -7.75 3.83 -3.83
N THR A 74 -8.15 2.77 -3.13
CA THR A 74 -7.24 1.88 -2.39
C THR A 74 -6.60 0.82 -3.30
N LEU A 75 -7.14 0.52 -4.48
CA LEU A 75 -6.61 -0.51 -5.38
C LEU A 75 -5.13 -0.34 -5.76
N PRO A 76 -4.64 0.85 -6.15
CA PRO A 76 -3.21 1.05 -6.45
C PRO A 76 -2.31 0.75 -5.25
N VAL A 77 -2.78 1.07 -4.03
CA VAL A 77 -2.04 0.79 -2.80
C VAL A 77 -1.96 -0.71 -2.55
N GLY A 78 -3.07 -1.43 -2.71
CA GLY A 78 -3.10 -2.90 -2.65
C GLY A 78 -2.14 -3.54 -3.65
N PHE A 79 -2.11 -3.02 -4.88
CA PHE A 79 -1.16 -3.47 -5.91
C PHE A 79 0.30 -3.24 -5.47
N THR A 80 0.61 -2.09 -4.90
CA THR A 80 1.97 -1.76 -4.43
C THR A 80 2.38 -2.66 -3.26
N VAL A 81 1.46 -2.99 -2.36
CA VAL A 81 1.69 -3.95 -1.27
C VAL A 81 2.01 -5.35 -1.81
N MET A 82 1.33 -5.78 -2.88
CA MET A 82 1.67 -7.05 -3.54
C MET A 82 3.05 -7.00 -4.21
N MET A 83 3.42 -5.86 -4.81
CA MET A 83 4.73 -5.65 -5.39
C MET A 83 5.86 -5.65 -4.35
N GLN A 84 5.56 -5.40 -3.06
CA GLN A 84 6.55 -5.48 -1.98
C GLN A 84 7.23 -6.85 -1.92
N TRP A 85 6.46 -7.92 -1.99
CA TRP A 85 7.00 -9.29 -1.94
C TRP A 85 7.94 -9.58 -3.11
N LEU A 86 7.52 -9.15 -4.30
CA LEU A 86 8.31 -9.29 -5.52
C LEU A 86 9.59 -8.45 -5.47
N ALA A 87 9.52 -7.25 -4.92
CA ALA A 87 10.66 -6.36 -4.76
C ALA A 87 11.68 -6.90 -3.74
N MET A 88 11.21 -7.48 -2.64
CA MET A 88 12.08 -8.08 -1.62
C MET A 88 12.78 -9.32 -2.16
N ASP A 89 12.05 -10.19 -2.86
CA ASP A 89 12.62 -11.37 -3.52
C ASP A 89 13.66 -11.00 -4.60
N GLY A 90 13.33 -10.01 -5.43
CA GLY A 90 14.22 -9.55 -6.51
C GLY A 90 15.48 -8.82 -6.03
N LEU A 91 15.49 -8.29 -4.81
CA LEU A 91 16.63 -7.60 -4.20
C LEU A 91 17.38 -8.47 -3.17
N ASP A 92 17.03 -9.74 -3.03
CA ASP A 92 17.60 -10.66 -2.02
C ASP A 92 17.53 -10.07 -0.59
N VAL A 93 16.41 -9.40 -0.27
CA VAL A 93 16.19 -8.78 1.04
C VAL A 93 15.36 -9.71 1.91
N ASP A 94 15.99 -10.22 2.97
CA ASP A 94 15.32 -11.10 3.94
C ASP A 94 14.25 -10.35 4.75
N LEU A 95 13.19 -11.11 5.11
CA LEU A 95 12.20 -10.67 6.07
C LEU A 95 12.85 -10.51 7.46
N SER A 96 12.87 -9.30 7.95
CA SER A 96 13.39 -8.93 9.27
C SER A 96 12.38 -8.05 10.01
N LEU A 97 12.60 -7.83 11.30
CA LEU A 97 11.77 -6.91 12.10
C LEU A 97 11.67 -5.52 11.47
N ILE A 98 12.73 -5.06 10.77
CA ILE A 98 12.76 -3.75 10.13
C ILE A 98 11.98 -3.78 8.81
N THR A 99 12.18 -4.83 7.99
CA THR A 99 11.55 -4.92 6.66
C THR A 99 10.04 -5.21 6.73
N VAL A 100 9.56 -5.83 7.81
CA VAL A 100 8.12 -6.04 8.07
C VAL A 100 7.36 -4.71 8.17
N MET A 101 7.99 -3.66 8.70
CA MET A 101 7.35 -2.35 8.84
C MET A 101 7.10 -1.66 7.49
N ILE A 102 7.80 -2.05 6.42
CA ILE A 102 7.70 -1.44 5.09
C ILE A 102 6.25 -1.43 4.60
N GLY A 103 5.54 -2.54 4.74
CA GLY A 103 4.17 -2.66 4.27
C GLY A 103 3.22 -1.64 4.88
N SER A 104 3.29 -1.45 6.19
CA SER A 104 2.44 -0.49 6.90
C SER A 104 2.79 0.97 6.53
N ILE A 105 4.07 1.28 6.41
CA ILE A 105 4.54 2.59 5.96
C ILE A 105 4.08 2.84 4.51
N LEU A 106 4.21 1.84 3.65
CA LEU A 106 3.84 1.93 2.25
C LEU A 106 2.34 2.17 2.06
N VAL A 107 1.49 1.54 2.87
CA VAL A 107 0.04 1.81 2.85
C VAL A 107 -0.23 3.27 3.17
N GLY A 108 0.42 3.83 4.21
CA GLY A 108 0.23 5.23 4.60
C GLY A 108 0.67 6.20 3.50
N VAL A 109 1.89 6.06 3.01
CA VAL A 109 2.45 6.96 1.97
C VAL A 109 1.79 6.74 0.60
N GLY A 110 1.48 5.49 0.24
CA GLY A 110 0.85 5.18 -1.05
C GLY A 110 -0.59 5.68 -1.15
N VAL A 111 -1.31 5.75 -0.03
CA VAL A 111 -2.66 6.31 0.04
C VAL A 111 -2.65 7.80 -0.27
N ASP A 112 -1.67 8.55 0.21
CA ASP A 112 -1.60 10.01 -0.02
C ASP A 112 -1.56 10.33 -1.51
N VAL A 113 -0.76 9.60 -2.28
CA VAL A 113 -0.69 9.75 -3.74
C VAL A 113 -2.04 9.46 -4.39
N SER A 114 -2.69 8.37 -3.97
CA SER A 114 -4.00 7.96 -4.49
C SER A 114 -5.10 8.95 -4.15
N ILE A 115 -5.11 9.52 -2.93
CA ILE A 115 -6.08 10.54 -2.49
C ILE A 115 -5.97 11.80 -3.35
N HIS A 116 -4.77 12.28 -3.62
CA HIS A 116 -4.57 13.48 -4.41
C HIS A 116 -5.18 13.34 -5.81
N ILE A 117 -4.95 12.23 -6.49
CA ILE A 117 -5.53 11.97 -7.82
C ILE A 117 -7.05 11.81 -7.72
N ALA A 118 -7.53 11.00 -6.77
CA ALA A 118 -8.95 10.74 -6.60
C ALA A 118 -9.75 12.02 -6.28
N ASN A 119 -9.19 12.91 -5.46
CA ASN A 119 -9.80 14.17 -5.11
C ASN A 119 -9.93 15.09 -6.32
N ARG A 120 -8.88 15.21 -7.14
CA ARG A 120 -8.91 15.95 -8.38
C ARG A 120 -9.93 15.40 -9.37
N LEU A 121 -10.02 14.09 -9.52
CA LEU A 121 -11.02 13.45 -10.38
C LEU A 121 -12.44 13.78 -9.92
N LYS A 122 -12.67 13.79 -8.61
CA LYS A 122 -13.97 14.13 -8.02
C LYS A 122 -14.33 15.61 -8.22
N GLU A 123 -13.36 16.51 -8.05
CA GLU A 123 -13.55 17.97 -8.24
C GLU A 123 -13.91 18.33 -9.69
N GLN A 124 -13.36 17.62 -10.66
CA GLN A 124 -13.54 17.89 -12.08
C GLN A 124 -14.77 17.21 -12.70
N GLY A 125 -15.60 16.56 -11.89
CA GLY A 125 -16.90 16.05 -12.31
C GLY A 125 -16.91 14.67 -12.98
N GLY A 126 -15.81 13.91 -12.94
CA GLY A 126 -15.78 12.50 -13.31
C GLY A 126 -16.02 12.19 -14.79
N THR A 127 -15.73 13.12 -15.70
CA THR A 127 -15.76 12.88 -17.14
C THR A 127 -14.40 12.36 -17.64
N ILE A 128 -14.36 11.75 -18.82
CA ILE A 128 -13.10 11.25 -19.41
C ILE A 128 -12.11 12.40 -19.65
N GLU A 129 -12.59 13.56 -20.07
CA GLU A 129 -11.78 14.77 -20.26
C GLU A 129 -11.23 15.28 -18.94
N ALA A 130 -12.03 15.21 -17.87
CA ALA A 130 -11.62 15.54 -16.51
C ALA A 130 -10.49 14.62 -16.01
N ILE A 131 -10.55 13.33 -16.34
CA ILE A 131 -9.49 12.37 -15.99
C ILE A 131 -8.16 12.76 -16.65
N GLN A 132 -8.19 13.09 -17.94
CA GLN A 132 -6.98 13.49 -18.67
C GLN A 132 -6.38 14.78 -18.09
N THR A 133 -7.22 15.77 -17.80
CA THR A 133 -6.78 17.05 -17.22
C THR A 133 -6.25 16.88 -15.80
N ALA A 134 -6.90 16.06 -14.98
CA ALA A 134 -6.44 15.73 -13.62
C ALA A 134 -5.07 15.05 -13.64
N CYS A 135 -4.89 14.08 -14.51
CA CYS A 135 -3.61 13.36 -14.63
C CYS A 135 -2.49 14.26 -15.15
N ALA A 136 -2.76 15.12 -16.12
CA ALA A 136 -1.78 16.06 -16.65
C ALA A 136 -1.35 17.12 -15.63
N SER A 137 -2.29 17.67 -14.86
CA SER A 137 -2.01 18.73 -13.88
C SER A 137 -1.45 18.21 -12.56
N THR A 138 -1.93 17.05 -12.10
CA THR A 138 -1.56 16.50 -10.79
C THR A 138 -0.38 15.52 -10.90
N GLY A 139 -0.22 14.86 -12.05
CA GLY A 139 0.82 13.87 -12.25
C GLY A 139 2.23 14.42 -12.07
N LEU A 140 2.50 15.61 -12.61
CA LEU A 140 3.81 16.25 -12.48
C LEU A 140 4.10 16.62 -11.01
N SER A 141 3.14 17.23 -10.32
CA SER A 141 3.31 17.59 -8.90
C SER A 141 3.51 16.37 -8.00
N LEU A 142 2.83 15.27 -8.30
CA LEU A 142 3.02 14.00 -7.58
C LEU A 142 4.39 13.39 -7.85
N PHE A 143 4.86 13.46 -9.08
CA PHE A 143 6.19 12.99 -9.44
C PHE A 143 7.27 13.81 -8.72
N GLU A 144 7.13 15.13 -8.69
CA GLU A 144 8.01 16.03 -7.95
C GLU A 144 8.03 15.68 -6.45
N ALA A 145 6.85 15.56 -5.81
CA ALA A 145 6.73 15.20 -4.40
C ALA A 145 7.37 13.84 -4.10
N THR A 146 7.12 12.84 -4.95
CA THR A 146 7.70 11.50 -4.81
C THR A 146 9.23 11.53 -4.95
N THR A 147 9.74 12.31 -5.90
CA THR A 147 11.18 12.47 -6.12
C THR A 147 11.85 13.15 -4.93
N VAL A 148 11.24 14.18 -4.36
CA VAL A 148 11.74 14.87 -3.17
C VAL A 148 11.76 13.92 -1.98
N THR A 149 10.71 13.14 -1.78
CA THR A 149 10.64 12.15 -0.68
C THR A 149 11.68 11.05 -0.86
N ALA A 150 11.83 10.50 -2.06
CA ALA A 150 12.85 9.50 -2.38
C ALA A 150 14.27 10.07 -2.19
N GLY A 151 14.51 11.32 -2.61
CA GLY A 151 15.76 12.04 -2.37
C GLY A 151 16.07 12.22 -0.89
N GLY A 152 15.06 12.59 -0.09
CA GLY A 152 15.19 12.67 1.37
C GLY A 152 15.54 11.32 2.01
N LEU A 153 14.87 10.24 1.58
CA LEU A 153 15.17 8.89 2.04
C LEU A 153 16.58 8.44 1.66
N THR A 154 17.10 8.90 0.52
CA THR A 154 18.48 8.59 0.10
C THR A 154 19.52 9.12 1.09
N CYS A 155 19.22 10.21 1.82
CA CYS A 155 20.13 10.70 2.87
C CYS A 155 20.30 9.69 4.01
N ALA A 156 19.37 8.77 4.20
CA ALA A 156 19.48 7.74 5.23
C ALA A 156 20.59 6.70 4.94
N TYR A 157 21.11 6.63 3.71
CA TYR A 157 22.32 5.83 3.39
C TYR A 157 23.58 6.33 4.09
N LEU A 158 23.58 7.58 4.55
CA LEU A 158 24.69 8.14 5.35
C LEU A 158 24.76 7.56 6.77
N ILE A 159 23.72 6.87 7.22
CA ILE A 159 23.70 6.20 8.51
C ILE A 159 24.57 4.93 8.41
N PRO A 160 25.57 4.75 9.29
CA PRO A 160 26.49 3.63 9.23
C PRO A 160 25.91 2.35 9.86
N ILE A 161 24.65 1.99 9.52
CA ILE A 161 23.96 0.79 9.98
C ILE A 161 23.59 -0.04 8.77
N GLU A 162 24.30 -1.17 8.58
CA GLU A 162 24.13 -2.07 7.42
C GLU A 162 22.68 -2.58 7.29
N ALA A 163 22.02 -2.88 8.40
CA ALA A 163 20.65 -3.41 8.39
C ALA A 163 19.58 -2.43 7.85
N ILE A 164 19.87 -1.12 7.84
CA ILE A 164 18.94 -0.10 7.35
C ILE A 164 19.02 0.07 5.83
N LYS A 165 20.14 -0.22 5.21
CA LYS A 165 20.35 -0.02 3.77
C LYS A 165 19.34 -0.78 2.90
N PRO A 166 19.13 -2.11 3.08
CA PRO A 166 18.12 -2.84 2.31
C PRO A 166 16.72 -2.30 2.52
N PHE A 167 16.36 -1.94 3.76
CA PHE A 167 15.09 -1.32 4.11
C PHE A 167 14.83 -0.03 3.32
N ILE A 168 15.82 0.88 3.27
CA ILE A 168 15.71 2.15 2.52
C ILE A 168 15.58 1.88 1.02
N THR A 169 16.37 0.93 0.47
CA THR A 169 16.31 0.57 -0.95
C THR A 169 14.90 0.12 -1.34
N VAL A 170 14.33 -0.80 -0.57
CA VAL A 170 12.99 -1.33 -0.83
C VAL A 170 11.92 -0.24 -0.71
N ILE A 171 11.99 0.63 0.31
CA ILE A 171 11.02 1.73 0.45
C ILE A 171 11.10 2.70 -0.72
N ILE A 172 12.28 3.13 -1.14
CA ILE A 172 12.43 4.05 -2.28
C ILE A 172 11.85 3.42 -3.55
N LEU A 173 12.19 2.15 -3.82
CA LEU A 173 11.66 1.44 -4.98
C LEU A 173 10.13 1.37 -4.95
N LEU A 174 9.56 0.97 -3.81
CA LEU A 174 8.12 0.82 -3.66
C LEU A 174 7.38 2.15 -3.68
N LEU A 175 7.99 3.23 -3.20
CA LEU A 175 7.45 4.58 -3.30
C LEU A 175 7.30 5.01 -4.77
N LEU A 176 8.30 4.73 -5.61
CA LEU A 176 8.24 4.98 -7.05
C LEU A 176 7.17 4.11 -7.71
N VAL A 177 7.10 2.82 -7.36
CA VAL A 177 6.06 1.91 -7.85
C VAL A 177 4.68 2.38 -7.44
N ALA A 178 4.48 2.87 -6.20
CA ALA A 178 3.23 3.41 -5.72
C ALA A 178 2.78 4.63 -6.53
N ALA A 179 3.69 5.57 -6.80
CA ALA A 179 3.40 6.76 -7.60
C ALA A 179 3.01 6.38 -9.05
N ILE A 180 3.78 5.51 -9.68
CA ILE A 180 3.50 5.04 -11.05
C ILE A 180 2.19 4.27 -11.10
N SER A 181 1.95 3.37 -10.14
CA SER A 181 0.72 2.59 -10.10
C SER A 181 -0.51 3.49 -9.91
N ALA A 182 -0.44 4.49 -9.03
CA ALA A 182 -1.53 5.42 -8.83
C ALA A 182 -1.81 6.26 -10.08
N LEU A 183 -0.77 6.72 -10.79
CA LEU A 183 -0.91 7.51 -12.02
C LEU A 183 -1.47 6.71 -13.20
N ILE A 184 -1.25 5.40 -13.25
CA ILE A 184 -1.71 4.53 -14.34
C ILE A 184 -3.00 3.80 -13.98
N LEU A 185 -3.04 3.12 -12.82
CA LEU A 185 -4.18 2.30 -12.44
C LEU A 185 -5.41 3.13 -12.12
N LEU A 186 -5.28 4.23 -11.39
CA LEU A 186 -6.44 5.02 -10.99
C LEU A 186 -7.20 5.56 -12.20
N PRO A 187 -6.57 6.27 -13.16
CA PRO A 187 -7.27 6.76 -14.35
C PRO A 187 -7.84 5.63 -15.20
N ALA A 188 -7.11 4.50 -15.31
CA ALA A 188 -7.58 3.34 -16.08
C ALA A 188 -8.85 2.74 -15.47
N ILE A 189 -8.88 2.55 -14.14
CA ILE A 189 -10.03 2.02 -13.41
C ILE A 189 -11.24 2.95 -13.53
N PHE A 190 -11.04 4.26 -13.29
CA PHE A 190 -12.11 5.24 -13.41
C PHE A 190 -12.67 5.33 -14.82
N THR A 191 -11.81 5.32 -15.84
CA THR A 191 -12.23 5.31 -17.25
C THR A 191 -13.02 4.03 -17.59
N ALA A 192 -12.57 2.88 -17.12
CA ALA A 192 -13.27 1.61 -17.32
C ALA A 192 -14.66 1.63 -16.66
N MET A 193 -14.78 2.18 -15.45
CA MET A 193 -16.06 2.29 -14.76
C MET A 193 -17.04 3.24 -15.44
N ILE A 194 -16.55 4.39 -15.93
CA ILE A 194 -17.38 5.34 -16.68
C ILE A 194 -17.90 4.67 -17.95
N LYS A 195 -17.04 3.95 -18.70
CA LYS A 195 -17.43 3.21 -19.90
C LYS A 195 -18.42 2.07 -19.63
N ALA A 196 -18.25 1.38 -18.49
CA ALA A 196 -19.15 0.30 -18.08
C ALA A 196 -20.49 0.78 -17.50
N ASN A 197 -20.73 2.08 -17.43
CA ASN A 197 -21.95 2.71 -16.89
C ASN A 197 -22.29 2.22 -15.46
N LEU A 198 -21.29 1.84 -14.69
CA LEU A 198 -21.40 1.30 -13.33
C LEU A 198 -21.57 2.41 -12.29
N GLY A 199 -22.54 3.31 -12.52
CA GLY A 199 -23.17 4.10 -11.48
C GLY A 199 -22.30 4.96 -10.54
N LEU A 200 -21.12 5.45 -10.97
CA LEU A 200 -20.41 6.51 -10.24
C LEU A 200 -21.14 7.86 -10.37
N THR A 201 -22.13 7.95 -11.25
CA THR A 201 -22.91 9.16 -11.53
C THR A 201 -23.93 9.52 -10.45
N GLY A 202 -24.24 8.64 -9.51
CA GLY A 202 -25.25 8.91 -8.48
C GLY A 202 -24.86 10.04 -7.51
N GLY A 203 -23.60 10.12 -7.10
CA GLY A 203 -23.12 11.18 -6.21
C GLY A 203 -22.61 12.43 -6.96
N VAL A 204 -21.98 12.20 -8.11
CA VAL A 204 -21.37 13.27 -8.93
C VAL A 204 -22.44 14.02 -9.72
N SER A 205 -23.45 13.34 -10.27
CA SER A 205 -24.54 14.00 -11.00
C SER A 205 -25.38 14.92 -10.10
N THR A 206 -25.56 14.56 -8.83
CA THR A 206 -26.29 15.38 -7.87
C THR A 206 -25.48 16.63 -7.51
N MET A 207 -24.15 16.52 -7.34
CA MET A 207 -23.29 17.68 -7.04
C MET A 207 -23.12 18.60 -8.23
N VAL A 208 -22.96 18.08 -9.45
CA VAL A 208 -22.86 18.88 -10.68
C VAL A 208 -24.18 19.60 -10.95
N LYS A 209 -25.33 18.94 -10.73
CA LYS A 209 -26.64 19.54 -10.83
C LYS A 209 -26.83 20.67 -9.80
N THR A 210 -26.39 20.45 -8.56
CA THR A 210 -26.50 21.47 -7.49
C THR A 210 -25.51 22.63 -7.71
N ALA A 211 -24.32 22.37 -8.22
CA ALA A 211 -23.35 23.41 -8.57
C ALA A 211 -23.79 24.22 -9.82
N GLY A 212 -24.39 23.57 -10.82
CA GLY A 212 -25.00 24.21 -11.98
C GLY A 212 -26.18 25.09 -11.59
N LEU A 213 -27.05 24.62 -10.71
CA LEU A 213 -28.18 25.36 -10.18
C LEU A 213 -27.72 26.62 -9.39
N ARG A 214 -26.70 26.47 -8.54
CA ARG A 214 -26.12 27.62 -7.80
C ARG A 214 -25.51 28.69 -8.72
N ARG A 215 -24.86 28.27 -9.82
CA ARG A 215 -24.32 29.20 -10.82
C ARG A 215 -25.43 29.90 -11.63
N ALA A 216 -26.52 29.19 -11.91
CA ALA A 216 -27.68 29.76 -12.58
C ALA A 216 -28.39 30.81 -11.70
N ILE A 217 -28.60 30.48 -10.41
CA ILE A 217 -29.20 31.43 -9.44
C ILE A 217 -28.31 32.66 -9.24
N ALA A 218 -26.99 32.50 -9.10
CA ALA A 218 -26.07 33.62 -8.95
C ALA A 218 -25.94 34.50 -10.20
N ARG A 219 -26.33 34.01 -11.37
CA ARG A 219 -26.43 34.82 -12.60
C ARG A 219 -27.73 35.62 -12.68
N ASP A 220 -28.84 35.03 -12.22
CA ASP A 220 -30.16 35.64 -12.20
C ASP A 220 -30.27 36.77 -11.13
N GLU A 221 -29.42 36.69 -10.07
CA GLU A 221 -29.33 37.76 -9.05
C GLU A 221 -28.38 38.92 -9.44
N ALA A 222 -27.62 38.78 -10.54
CA ALA A 222 -26.66 39.77 -11.01
C ALA A 222 -27.17 40.61 -12.23
N ASP A 223 -28.28 40.18 -12.84
CA ASP A 223 -29.00 40.88 -13.89
C ASP A 223 -30.24 41.62 -13.31
#